data_ec1c7a40b89918a481e48e3b3223eba7
#
_entry.id   ec1c7a40b89918a481e48e3b3223eba7
#
_cell.length_a   1.000
_cell.length_b   1.000
_cell.length_c   1.000
_cell.angle_alpha   90.00
_cell.angle_beta   90.00
_cell.angle_gamma   90.00
#
_symmetry.space_group_name_H-M   'P 1'
#
loop_
_entity.id
_entity.type
_entity.pdbx_description
1 polymer ?
#
loop_
_entity_poly.entity_id
_entity_poly.type
_entity_poly.pdbx_seq_one_letter_code
_entity_poly.pdbx_strand_id
1 'polypeptide(L)'
;MPSGVGVPATPHRQALPFEVGEQPPLTPLPTAPRDDYSRTSQLLFEAPVLLPLTADQRHLIEQLDFFKKWYLFCHFVYICTWVLIGFLGLLVMVPHLATVDAFFVAVSSVCNCGLQSVDVGKWSAGATLFRHFLLLPGGVVITSSFQPLLRLFMLHRVRHVFYPEEKDTPREALLRAKKRAEARRLHYAALVSAITPFVYFVVVNSALMTLLWSLNVSHLSAFDVFCMTLASFHSSIFLPMDAYARDAAVTGLVTAACALGFTAFPVFLRFFMLCEWCSLWVVRRFTGLLCRCIELCRSPLDDTSDGEERSASETDDISAALLHALPRHSYSLLRCLDNMDAAFREAMSSKEPGTFHPFLFRPSETAFLGFAWCALTLMQAAPFWYEQWDGVLHGYTWPYKIYLSLCQAAAVRFAAASFVPLLEYSNAHVAVTILSMYLPALPISTDRTYRKWRQMFRTSVVRLLTSRLFWLFTGMVLMLFSEEAEMRVQLLKSRFDIMTRTLFEVISAYAGCGLSLSLPDSNVSFVGFTGTFCKLIIAAVILGGRHRFVDLGIDLGFSSLQSDVDATSSSERISSSQT
;
A
#
# COMPACT_ATOMS: atom_id res chain seq x y z
N MET A 1 8.16 16.71 70.84
CA MET A 1 6.97 17.39 71.42
C MET A 1 6.41 18.33 70.38
N PRO A 2 5.11 18.40 70.32
CA PRO A 2 4.32 18.33 69.11
C PRO A 2 3.60 19.64 68.79
N SER A 3 3.19 19.81 67.55
CA SER A 3 2.02 20.64 67.30
C SER A 3 1.30 20.13 66.08
N GLY A 4 0.13 19.62 66.35
CA GLY A 4 -0.81 19.14 65.33
C GLY A 4 -1.45 20.30 64.59
N VAL A 5 -1.73 20.08 63.34
CA VAL A 5 -2.64 20.89 62.54
C VAL A 5 -3.77 19.97 62.10
N GLY A 6 -4.97 20.31 62.55
CA GLY A 6 -6.20 19.56 62.27
C GLY A 6 -6.66 19.70 60.81
N VAL A 7 -7.16 18.60 60.28
CA VAL A 7 -7.85 18.54 58.99
C VAL A 7 -9.35 18.82 59.25
N PRO A 8 -9.98 19.75 58.52
CA PRO A 8 -11.43 19.94 58.63
C PRO A 8 -12.20 18.86 57.91
N ALA A 9 -13.23 18.35 58.60
CA ALA A 9 -14.18 17.34 58.13
C ALA A 9 -15.06 17.89 56.98
N THR A 10 -15.21 17.12 55.92
CA THR A 10 -16.15 17.36 54.82
C THR A 10 -17.57 16.97 55.22
N PRO A 11 -18.63 17.74 54.89
CA PRO A 11 -19.99 17.45 55.26
C PRO A 11 -20.60 16.31 54.41
N HIS A 12 -21.30 15.44 55.09
CA HIS A 12 -22.17 14.38 54.56
C HIS A 12 -23.17 14.94 53.53
N ARG A 13 -23.10 14.51 52.27
CA ARG A 13 -24.19 14.65 51.31
C ARG A 13 -25.19 13.52 51.53
N GLN A 14 -26.39 13.88 51.95
CA GLN A 14 -27.55 13.01 52.00
C GLN A 14 -27.92 12.53 50.60
N ALA A 15 -28.04 11.22 50.41
CA ALA A 15 -28.57 10.60 49.21
C ALA A 15 -30.07 10.80 49.14
N LEU A 16 -30.55 11.45 48.09
CA LEU A 16 -31.98 11.47 47.74
C LEU A 16 -32.33 10.16 47.05
N PRO A 17 -33.51 9.57 47.33
CA PRO A 17 -33.94 8.37 46.67
C PRO A 17 -34.32 8.66 45.20
N PHE A 18 -33.70 7.92 44.28
CA PHE A 18 -34.10 7.91 42.88
C PHE A 18 -35.39 7.09 42.75
N GLU A 19 -36.48 7.73 42.43
CA GLU A 19 -37.67 7.06 41.89
C GLU A 19 -37.35 6.46 40.53
N VAL A 20 -37.49 5.15 40.42
CA VAL A 20 -37.41 4.43 39.15
C VAL A 20 -38.73 4.68 38.40
N GLY A 21 -38.75 5.72 37.57
CA GLY A 21 -39.82 5.92 36.60
C GLY A 21 -39.76 4.82 35.55
N GLU A 22 -40.86 4.10 35.40
CA GLU A 22 -41.07 3.14 34.31
C GLU A 22 -40.87 3.86 32.95
N GLN A 23 -39.85 3.46 32.20
CA GLN A 23 -39.68 3.91 30.83
C GLN A 23 -40.78 3.28 29.97
N PRO A 24 -41.45 4.04 29.12
CA PRO A 24 -42.38 3.49 28.13
C PRO A 24 -41.61 2.56 27.17
N PRO A 25 -42.25 1.49 26.66
CA PRO A 25 -41.60 0.53 25.77
C PRO A 25 -41.03 1.28 24.54
N LEU A 26 -39.71 1.15 24.37
CA LEU A 26 -39.00 1.65 23.18
C LEU A 26 -39.64 1.01 21.94
N THR A 27 -40.37 1.80 21.18
CA THR A 27 -40.69 1.43 19.80
C THR A 27 -39.41 1.05 19.07
N PRO A 28 -39.35 -0.09 18.37
CA PRO A 28 -38.17 -0.44 17.63
C PRO A 28 -37.88 0.66 16.62
N LEU A 29 -36.70 1.29 16.74
CA LEU A 29 -36.17 2.18 15.73
C LEU A 29 -36.32 1.49 14.38
N PRO A 30 -36.79 2.20 13.32
CA PRO A 30 -36.81 1.64 11.99
C PRO A 30 -35.40 1.19 11.66
N THR A 31 -35.25 -0.12 11.47
CA THR A 31 -34.01 -0.73 11.02
C THR A 31 -33.58 0.00 9.77
N ALA A 32 -32.46 0.72 9.86
CA ALA A 32 -31.85 1.34 8.70
C ALA A 32 -31.79 0.31 7.57
N PRO A 33 -32.11 0.68 6.34
CA PRO A 33 -32.17 -0.25 5.23
C PRO A 33 -30.81 -0.94 5.09
N ARG A 34 -30.85 -2.24 5.32
CA ARG A 34 -29.71 -3.15 5.42
C ARG A 34 -29.19 -3.52 4.04
N ASP A 35 -29.43 -2.80 2.98
CA ASP A 35 -29.57 -3.54 1.75
C ASP A 35 -29.10 -2.90 0.46
N ASP A 36 -28.11 -2.02 0.45
CA ASP A 36 -27.52 -1.65 -0.84
C ASP A 36 -26.24 -2.42 -1.19
N TYR A 37 -25.69 -3.17 -0.21
CA TYR A 37 -24.46 -3.94 -0.42
C TYR A 37 -24.70 -5.28 -1.09
N SER A 38 -25.83 -5.90 -0.77
CA SER A 38 -26.26 -7.16 -1.39
C SER A 38 -26.67 -6.95 -2.86
N ARG A 39 -27.10 -5.74 -3.22
CA ARG A 39 -27.60 -5.50 -4.60
C ARG A 39 -26.54 -5.54 -5.68
N THR A 40 -25.32 -5.03 -5.42
CA THR A 40 -24.32 -5.02 -6.49
C THR A 40 -23.70 -6.40 -6.69
N SER A 41 -23.55 -7.15 -5.62
CA SER A 41 -23.11 -8.53 -5.68
C SER A 41 -24.22 -9.48 -6.06
N GLN A 42 -25.44 -9.32 -5.56
CA GLN A 42 -26.61 -10.10 -5.96
C GLN A 42 -26.92 -10.00 -7.46
N LEU A 43 -26.74 -8.82 -8.08
CA LEU A 43 -26.94 -8.64 -9.51
C LEU A 43 -25.92 -9.40 -10.37
N LEU A 44 -24.74 -9.71 -9.87
CA LEU A 44 -23.76 -10.54 -10.57
C LEU A 44 -24.11 -12.03 -10.54
N PHE A 45 -24.87 -12.49 -9.55
CA PHE A 45 -25.11 -13.90 -9.28
C PHE A 45 -26.58 -14.30 -9.14
N GLU A 46 -27.55 -13.41 -9.32
CA GLU A 46 -28.93 -13.81 -9.58
C GLU A 46 -29.05 -14.46 -10.99
N ALA A 47 -28.40 -15.63 -11.13
CA ALA A 47 -28.77 -16.56 -12.19
C ALA A 47 -30.21 -17.06 -11.92
N PRO A 48 -31.03 -17.29 -12.95
CA PRO A 48 -32.35 -17.87 -12.75
C PRO A 48 -32.18 -19.23 -12.06
N VAL A 49 -32.91 -19.38 -10.97
CA VAL A 49 -32.75 -20.26 -9.82
C VAL A 49 -32.92 -21.75 -10.14
N LEU A 50 -32.71 -22.35 -11.21
CA LEU A 50 -33.09 -23.77 -11.41
C LEU A 50 -32.16 -24.62 -12.27
N LEU A 51 -31.02 -24.13 -12.72
CA LEU A 51 -30.10 -24.98 -13.48
C LEU A 51 -28.92 -25.43 -12.66
N PRO A 52 -28.56 -26.71 -12.60
CA PRO A 52 -27.35 -27.17 -11.92
C PRO A 52 -26.15 -26.48 -12.56
N LEU A 53 -25.25 -25.97 -11.70
CA LEU A 53 -24.01 -25.30 -12.11
C LEU A 53 -23.28 -26.17 -13.14
N THR A 54 -22.88 -25.57 -14.25
CA THR A 54 -22.04 -26.25 -15.24
C THR A 54 -20.68 -26.65 -14.66
N ALA A 55 -20.02 -27.61 -15.30
CA ALA A 55 -18.69 -28.03 -14.86
C ALA A 55 -17.70 -26.82 -14.79
N ASP A 56 -17.78 -25.92 -15.78
CA ASP A 56 -16.93 -24.72 -15.86
C ASP A 56 -17.24 -23.70 -14.75
N GLN A 57 -18.51 -23.54 -14.39
CA GLN A 57 -18.93 -22.69 -13.29
C GLN A 57 -18.42 -23.23 -11.96
N ARG A 58 -18.54 -24.53 -11.70
CA ARG A 58 -18.00 -25.19 -10.51
C ARG A 58 -16.47 -25.03 -10.42
N HIS A 59 -15.77 -25.28 -11.52
CA HIS A 59 -14.32 -25.14 -11.57
C HIS A 59 -13.86 -23.69 -11.31
N LEU A 60 -14.58 -22.69 -11.81
CA LEU A 60 -14.28 -21.28 -11.54
C LEU A 60 -14.48 -20.91 -10.06
N ILE A 61 -15.55 -21.43 -9.43
CA ILE A 61 -15.81 -21.26 -8.00
C ILE A 61 -14.69 -21.89 -7.16
N GLU A 62 -14.27 -23.12 -7.50
CA GLU A 62 -13.14 -23.79 -6.84
C GLU A 62 -11.83 -23.01 -6.98
N GLN A 63 -11.58 -22.40 -8.14
CA GLN A 63 -10.42 -21.53 -8.34
C GLN A 63 -10.49 -20.26 -7.49
N LEU A 64 -11.66 -19.63 -7.36
CA LEU A 64 -11.85 -18.47 -6.48
C LEU A 64 -11.55 -18.83 -5.01
N ASP A 65 -12.07 -19.97 -4.55
CA ASP A 65 -11.83 -20.48 -3.20
C ASP A 65 -10.36 -20.83 -2.96
N PHE A 66 -9.69 -21.42 -3.97
CA PHE A 66 -8.28 -21.71 -3.92
C PHE A 66 -7.47 -20.41 -3.75
N PHE A 67 -7.68 -19.40 -4.59
CA PHE A 67 -6.94 -18.14 -4.48
C PHE A 67 -7.22 -17.42 -3.16
N LYS A 68 -8.46 -17.40 -2.69
CA LYS A 68 -8.81 -16.82 -1.39
C LYS A 68 -8.04 -17.50 -0.25
N LYS A 69 -7.98 -18.83 -0.26
CA LYS A 69 -7.35 -19.63 0.78
C LYS A 69 -5.83 -19.58 0.75
N TRP A 70 -5.25 -19.58 -0.46
CA TRP A 70 -3.82 -19.75 -0.67
C TRP A 70 -3.07 -18.47 -1.10
N TYR A 71 -3.73 -17.34 -1.17
CA TYR A 71 -3.10 -16.10 -1.63
C TYR A 71 -1.87 -15.71 -0.80
N LEU A 72 -1.98 -15.76 0.54
CA LEU A 72 -0.87 -15.46 1.43
C LEU A 72 0.33 -16.38 1.14
N PHE A 73 0.07 -17.66 0.93
CA PHE A 73 1.11 -18.63 0.57
C PHE A 73 1.72 -18.33 -0.81
N CYS A 74 0.90 -18.02 -1.81
CA CYS A 74 1.39 -17.63 -3.14
C CYS A 74 2.24 -16.35 -3.07
N HIS A 75 1.82 -15.37 -2.28
CA HIS A 75 2.61 -14.16 -2.06
C HIS A 75 3.93 -14.45 -1.32
N PHE A 76 3.92 -15.35 -0.34
CA PHE A 76 5.13 -15.80 0.34
C PHE A 76 6.11 -16.48 -0.63
N VAL A 77 5.62 -17.42 -1.45
CA VAL A 77 6.42 -18.09 -2.49
C VAL A 77 6.98 -17.06 -3.49
N TYR A 78 6.19 -16.09 -3.90
CA TYR A 78 6.64 -14.99 -4.77
C TYR A 78 7.83 -14.23 -4.16
N ILE A 79 7.73 -13.80 -2.90
CA ILE A 79 8.83 -13.11 -2.20
C ILE A 79 10.05 -14.00 -2.07
N CYS A 80 9.88 -15.27 -1.66
CA CYS A 80 10.98 -16.23 -1.54
C CYS A 80 11.69 -16.47 -2.89
N THR A 81 10.95 -16.50 -4.00
CA THR A 81 11.52 -16.64 -5.34
C THR A 81 12.44 -15.45 -5.68
N TRP A 82 11.98 -14.22 -5.42
CA TRP A 82 12.80 -13.03 -5.62
C TRP A 82 14.00 -12.95 -4.68
N VAL A 83 13.85 -13.42 -3.43
CA VAL A 83 14.97 -13.54 -2.49
C VAL A 83 16.01 -14.53 -3.02
N LEU A 84 15.59 -15.67 -3.57
CA LEU A 84 16.50 -16.64 -4.16
C LEU A 84 17.24 -16.08 -5.39
N ILE A 85 16.51 -15.39 -6.28
CA ILE A 85 17.12 -14.69 -7.44
C ILE A 85 18.14 -13.65 -6.95
N GLY A 86 17.77 -12.85 -5.95
CA GLY A 86 18.64 -11.84 -5.36
C GLY A 86 19.88 -12.44 -4.71
N PHE A 87 19.72 -13.51 -3.94
CA PHE A 87 20.79 -14.23 -3.29
C PHE A 87 21.81 -14.79 -4.29
N LEU A 88 21.34 -15.52 -5.30
CA LEU A 88 22.22 -16.08 -6.33
C LEU A 88 22.91 -14.98 -7.16
N GLY A 89 22.18 -13.93 -7.52
CA GLY A 89 22.73 -12.79 -8.25
C GLY A 89 23.81 -12.03 -7.47
N LEU A 90 23.61 -11.81 -6.17
CA LEU A 90 24.60 -11.14 -5.31
C LEU A 90 25.87 -11.98 -5.14
N LEU A 91 25.77 -13.31 -5.02
CA LEU A 91 26.93 -14.20 -4.97
C LEU A 91 27.78 -14.12 -6.24
N VAL A 92 27.15 -13.93 -7.40
CA VAL A 92 27.85 -13.78 -8.69
C VAL A 92 28.45 -12.38 -8.85
N MET A 93 27.69 -11.33 -8.46
CA MET A 93 28.09 -9.94 -8.73
C MET A 93 29.06 -9.36 -7.70
N VAL A 94 29.09 -9.90 -6.48
CA VAL A 94 29.95 -9.42 -5.39
C VAL A 94 30.88 -10.57 -4.96
N PRO A 95 32.05 -10.73 -5.62
CA PRO A 95 33.03 -11.72 -5.23
C PRO A 95 33.45 -11.53 -3.77
N HIS A 96 33.63 -12.64 -3.04
CA HIS A 96 34.03 -12.67 -1.64
C HIS A 96 32.93 -12.27 -0.63
N LEU A 97 31.69 -12.06 -1.06
CA LEU A 97 30.57 -11.86 -0.12
C LEU A 97 30.25 -13.19 0.59
N ALA A 98 30.20 -13.15 1.92
CA ALA A 98 29.80 -14.33 2.68
C ALA A 98 28.38 -14.77 2.32
N THR A 99 28.14 -16.07 2.20
CA THR A 99 26.87 -16.65 1.78
C THR A 99 25.68 -16.14 2.63
N VAL A 100 25.89 -16.03 3.95
CA VAL A 100 24.84 -15.53 4.87
C VAL A 100 24.57 -14.05 4.65
N ASP A 101 25.59 -13.25 4.38
CA ASP A 101 25.43 -11.82 4.11
C ASP A 101 24.74 -11.58 2.75
N ALA A 102 25.08 -12.38 1.72
CA ALA A 102 24.37 -12.35 0.45
C ALA A 102 22.87 -12.65 0.62
N PHE A 103 22.55 -13.69 1.40
CA PHE A 103 21.16 -14.02 1.71
C PHE A 103 20.48 -12.91 2.50
N PHE A 104 21.13 -12.37 3.53
CA PHE A 104 20.59 -11.30 4.37
C PHE A 104 20.27 -10.04 3.53
N VAL A 105 21.23 -9.58 2.72
CA VAL A 105 21.02 -8.39 1.87
C VAL A 105 19.93 -8.64 0.82
N ALA A 106 19.84 -9.86 0.26
CA ALA A 106 18.76 -10.21 -0.65
C ALA A 106 17.38 -10.12 0.04
N VAL A 107 17.24 -10.69 1.25
CA VAL A 107 16.00 -10.61 2.05
C VAL A 107 15.68 -9.15 2.37
N SER A 108 16.65 -8.39 2.87
CA SER A 108 16.47 -6.98 3.24
C SER A 108 16.05 -6.12 2.05
N SER A 109 16.65 -6.34 0.88
CA SER A 109 16.34 -5.60 -0.35
C SER A 109 14.95 -5.96 -0.89
N VAL A 110 14.66 -7.25 -1.10
CA VAL A 110 13.36 -7.70 -1.62
C VAL A 110 12.22 -7.34 -0.67
N CYS A 111 12.43 -7.38 0.64
CA CYS A 111 11.40 -7.00 1.62
C CYS A 111 11.33 -5.48 1.86
N ASN A 112 12.18 -4.68 1.22
CA ASN A 112 12.28 -3.23 1.40
C ASN A 112 12.47 -2.85 2.89
N CYS A 113 13.38 -3.54 3.56
CA CYS A 113 13.67 -3.30 4.97
C CYS A 113 14.75 -2.24 5.15
N GLY A 114 15.88 -2.34 4.43
CA GLY A 114 16.97 -1.37 4.53
C GLY A 114 18.10 -1.74 5.51
N LEU A 115 17.95 -2.77 6.34
CA LEU A 115 19.05 -3.26 7.18
C LEU A 115 20.16 -3.87 6.33
N GLN A 116 21.41 -3.62 6.69
CA GLN A 116 22.57 -4.09 5.94
C GLN A 116 23.58 -4.77 6.87
N SER A 117 23.98 -6.00 6.50
CA SER A 117 25.00 -6.75 7.22
C SER A 117 26.41 -6.48 6.74
N VAL A 118 26.57 -5.77 5.62
CA VAL A 118 27.83 -5.37 5.00
C VAL A 118 27.74 -3.99 4.42
N ASP A 119 28.87 -3.31 4.27
CA ASP A 119 28.93 -1.97 3.67
C ASP A 119 28.74 -2.05 2.15
N VAL A 120 27.51 -1.80 1.71
CA VAL A 120 27.12 -1.84 0.29
C VAL A 120 27.63 -0.62 -0.50
N GLY A 121 28.07 0.45 0.18
CA GLY A 121 28.64 1.63 -0.48
C GLY A 121 29.95 1.34 -1.21
N LYS A 122 30.61 0.23 -0.89
CA LYS A 122 31.85 -0.24 -1.53
C LYS A 122 31.62 -1.12 -2.76
N TRP A 123 30.37 -1.38 -3.12
CA TRP A 123 30.05 -2.28 -4.23
C TRP A 123 30.23 -1.59 -5.59
N SER A 124 30.41 -2.40 -6.64
CA SER A 124 30.43 -1.91 -8.01
C SER A 124 29.06 -1.31 -8.40
N ALA A 125 29.05 -0.39 -9.36
CA ALA A 125 27.82 0.20 -9.88
C ALA A 125 26.80 -0.85 -10.36
N GLY A 126 27.29 -1.94 -10.99
CA GLY A 126 26.43 -3.05 -11.43
C GLY A 126 25.77 -3.80 -10.28
N ALA A 127 26.51 -4.13 -9.22
CA ALA A 127 25.97 -4.79 -8.04
C ALA A 127 24.97 -3.87 -7.28
N THR A 128 25.29 -2.58 -7.22
CA THR A 128 24.40 -1.56 -6.63
C THR A 128 23.10 -1.46 -7.44
N LEU A 129 23.17 -1.41 -8.76
CA LEU A 129 21.99 -1.37 -9.64
C LEU A 129 21.14 -2.65 -9.49
N PHE A 130 21.78 -3.81 -9.48
CA PHE A 130 21.09 -5.10 -9.28
C PHE A 130 20.34 -5.12 -7.94
N ARG A 131 20.97 -4.67 -6.87
CA ARG A 131 20.31 -4.55 -5.56
C ARG A 131 19.10 -3.60 -5.61
N HIS A 132 19.21 -2.45 -6.29
CA HIS A 132 18.07 -1.52 -6.46
C HIS A 132 16.95 -2.15 -7.29
N PHE A 133 17.29 -3.00 -8.28
CA PHE A 133 16.28 -3.78 -9.00
C PHE A 133 15.52 -4.73 -8.07
N LEU A 134 16.17 -5.32 -7.06
CA LEU A 134 15.52 -6.19 -6.07
C LEU A 134 14.53 -5.45 -5.15
N LEU A 135 14.55 -4.11 -5.09
CA LEU A 135 13.56 -3.34 -4.34
C LEU A 135 12.18 -3.34 -5.04
N LEU A 136 12.16 -3.44 -6.37
CA LEU A 136 10.93 -3.30 -7.17
C LEU A 136 9.90 -4.39 -6.86
N PRO A 137 10.23 -5.70 -6.93
CA PRO A 137 9.26 -6.76 -6.72
C PRO A 137 8.67 -6.78 -5.30
N GLY A 138 9.39 -6.26 -4.32
CA GLY A 138 8.90 -6.13 -2.96
C GLY A 138 8.22 -4.79 -2.67
N GLY A 139 8.23 -3.80 -3.57
CA GLY A 139 7.65 -2.48 -3.36
C GLY A 139 6.15 -2.54 -3.03
N VAL A 140 5.71 -1.82 -1.98
CA VAL A 140 4.29 -1.79 -1.56
C VAL A 140 3.40 -1.30 -2.70
N VAL A 141 3.83 -0.26 -3.41
CA VAL A 141 3.09 0.32 -4.54
C VAL A 141 2.88 -0.71 -5.64
N ILE A 142 3.94 -1.44 -6.04
CA ILE A 142 3.88 -2.44 -7.12
C ILE A 142 3.07 -3.66 -6.68
N THR A 143 3.36 -4.21 -5.49
CA THR A 143 2.66 -5.41 -4.99
C THR A 143 1.17 -5.15 -4.69
N SER A 144 0.79 -3.91 -4.43
CA SER A 144 -0.62 -3.53 -4.23
C SER A 144 -1.49 -3.74 -5.47
N SER A 145 -0.88 -3.72 -6.66
CA SER A 145 -1.58 -3.98 -7.93
C SER A 145 -1.93 -5.45 -8.16
N PHE A 146 -1.32 -6.38 -7.43
CA PHE A 146 -1.53 -7.82 -7.68
C PHE A 146 -2.96 -8.27 -7.40
N GLN A 147 -3.60 -7.72 -6.37
CA GLN A 147 -5.01 -8.05 -6.07
C GLN A 147 -5.97 -7.54 -7.14
N PRO A 148 -5.91 -6.25 -7.55
CA PRO A 148 -6.70 -5.77 -8.68
C PRO A 148 -6.45 -6.54 -9.97
N LEU A 149 -5.20 -6.93 -10.28
CA LEU A 149 -4.86 -7.75 -11.45
C LEU A 149 -5.49 -9.14 -11.39
N LEU A 150 -5.39 -9.81 -10.23
CA LEU A 150 -6.03 -11.11 -10.04
C LEU A 150 -7.55 -10.99 -10.18
N ARG A 151 -8.14 -9.95 -9.60
CA ARG A 151 -9.57 -9.68 -9.73
C ARG A 151 -9.97 -9.40 -11.18
N LEU A 152 -9.19 -8.63 -11.91
CA LEU A 152 -9.40 -8.37 -13.33
C LEU A 152 -9.46 -9.67 -14.16
N PHE A 153 -8.50 -10.55 -13.90
CA PHE A 153 -8.44 -11.88 -14.53
C PHE A 153 -9.67 -12.72 -14.19
N MET A 154 -10.09 -12.75 -12.92
CA MET A 154 -11.26 -13.49 -12.47
C MET A 154 -12.57 -12.92 -13.05
N LEU A 155 -12.75 -11.59 -13.04
CA LEU A 155 -13.92 -10.94 -13.65
C LEU A 155 -14.02 -11.21 -15.16
N HIS A 156 -12.89 -11.27 -15.85
CA HIS A 156 -12.86 -11.65 -17.26
C HIS A 156 -13.41 -13.08 -17.45
N ARG A 157 -12.95 -14.05 -16.66
CA ARG A 157 -13.43 -15.43 -16.71
C ARG A 157 -14.88 -15.56 -16.28
N VAL A 158 -15.30 -14.91 -15.20
CA VAL A 158 -16.70 -14.88 -14.73
C VAL A 158 -17.62 -14.39 -15.85
N ARG A 159 -17.24 -13.32 -16.56
CA ARG A 159 -18.04 -12.80 -17.67
C ARG A 159 -18.26 -13.84 -18.79
N HIS A 160 -17.23 -14.60 -19.16
CA HIS A 160 -17.34 -15.60 -20.21
C HIS A 160 -18.11 -16.85 -19.79
N VAL A 161 -17.96 -17.28 -18.53
CA VAL A 161 -18.55 -18.54 -18.04
C VAL A 161 -20.01 -18.37 -17.59
N PHE A 162 -20.35 -17.23 -16.95
CA PHE A 162 -21.70 -16.98 -16.43
C PHE A 162 -22.61 -16.20 -17.38
N TYR A 163 -22.05 -15.49 -18.37
CA TYR A 163 -22.82 -14.67 -19.30
C TYR A 163 -22.41 -14.91 -20.75
N PRO A 164 -22.52 -16.15 -21.28
CA PRO A 164 -22.20 -16.43 -22.67
C PRO A 164 -23.17 -15.68 -23.62
N GLU A 165 -22.76 -15.50 -24.88
CA GLU A 165 -23.59 -14.89 -25.91
C GLU A 165 -24.52 -15.98 -26.53
N GLU A 166 -25.63 -16.25 -25.88
CA GLU A 166 -26.62 -17.25 -26.34
C GLU A 166 -27.90 -16.57 -26.85
N LYS A 167 -28.67 -17.32 -27.67
CA LYS A 167 -29.94 -16.84 -28.26
C LYS A 167 -31.05 -16.86 -27.21
N ASP A 168 -31.42 -15.70 -26.69
CA ASP A 168 -32.36 -15.52 -25.60
C ASP A 168 -33.71 -14.94 -26.03
N THR A 169 -34.73 -15.12 -25.15
CA THR A 169 -35.99 -14.38 -25.24
C THR A 169 -35.74 -12.85 -25.04
N PRO A 170 -36.55 -11.95 -25.65
CA PRO A 170 -36.33 -10.51 -25.60
C PRO A 170 -36.20 -9.94 -24.18
N ARG A 171 -36.91 -10.50 -23.18
CA ARG A 171 -36.91 -10.07 -21.79
C ARG A 171 -35.61 -10.49 -21.06
N GLU A 172 -35.16 -11.74 -21.32
CA GLU A 172 -33.91 -12.26 -20.77
C GLU A 172 -32.70 -11.55 -21.40
N ALA A 173 -32.76 -11.25 -22.69
CA ALA A 173 -31.75 -10.51 -23.42
C ALA A 173 -31.51 -9.10 -22.80
N LEU A 174 -32.60 -8.40 -22.42
CA LEU A 174 -32.49 -7.09 -21.75
C LEU A 174 -31.84 -7.19 -20.37
N LEU A 175 -32.23 -8.17 -19.55
CA LEU A 175 -31.66 -8.38 -18.21
C LEU A 175 -30.18 -8.78 -18.30
N ARG A 176 -29.82 -9.67 -19.22
CA ARG A 176 -28.43 -10.08 -19.48
C ARG A 176 -27.61 -8.91 -20.05
N ALA A 177 -28.19 -8.06 -20.90
CA ALA A 177 -27.51 -6.86 -21.40
C ALA A 177 -27.17 -5.90 -20.25
N LYS A 178 -28.09 -5.71 -19.30
CA LYS A 178 -27.84 -4.90 -18.08
C LYS A 178 -26.72 -5.49 -17.22
N LYS A 179 -26.76 -6.81 -16.94
CA LYS A 179 -25.73 -7.53 -16.18
C LYS A 179 -24.35 -7.48 -16.87
N ARG A 180 -24.32 -7.63 -18.21
CA ARG A 180 -23.09 -7.47 -19.00
C ARG A 180 -22.53 -6.03 -18.95
N ALA A 181 -23.40 -5.02 -18.92
CA ALA A 181 -22.98 -3.63 -18.79
C ALA A 181 -22.36 -3.36 -17.40
N GLU A 182 -22.95 -3.92 -16.34
CA GLU A 182 -22.45 -3.84 -14.98
C GLU A 182 -21.10 -4.59 -14.82
N ALA A 183 -21.01 -5.83 -15.31
CA ALA A 183 -19.76 -6.58 -15.31
C ALA A 183 -18.64 -5.86 -16.09
N ARG A 184 -18.98 -5.16 -17.18
CA ARG A 184 -18.02 -4.30 -17.90
C ARG A 184 -17.54 -3.13 -17.04
N ARG A 185 -18.42 -2.44 -16.31
CA ARG A 185 -18.03 -1.34 -15.43
C ARG A 185 -17.08 -1.81 -14.35
N LEU A 186 -17.38 -2.92 -13.68
CA LEU A 186 -16.52 -3.54 -12.67
C LEU A 186 -15.17 -3.96 -13.26
N HIS A 187 -15.17 -4.50 -14.48
CA HIS A 187 -13.93 -4.86 -15.17
C HIS A 187 -13.05 -3.63 -15.45
N TYR A 188 -13.62 -2.53 -15.97
CA TYR A 188 -12.87 -1.29 -16.17
C TYR A 188 -12.42 -0.65 -14.85
N ALA A 189 -13.24 -0.70 -13.80
CA ALA A 189 -12.85 -0.21 -12.47
C ALA A 189 -11.67 -1.01 -11.89
N ALA A 190 -11.68 -2.35 -12.03
CA ALA A 190 -10.57 -3.21 -11.66
C ALA A 190 -9.31 -2.93 -12.51
N LEU A 191 -9.48 -2.69 -13.81
CA LEU A 191 -8.38 -2.34 -14.73
C LEU A 191 -7.72 -1.02 -14.33
N VAL A 192 -8.49 0.04 -14.11
CA VAL A 192 -7.99 1.32 -13.64
C VAL A 192 -7.25 1.15 -12.32
N SER A 193 -7.86 0.47 -11.35
CA SER A 193 -7.26 0.21 -10.04
C SER A 193 -5.97 -0.62 -10.11
N ALA A 194 -5.81 -1.47 -11.12
CA ALA A 194 -4.62 -2.28 -11.33
C ALA A 194 -3.48 -1.47 -11.99
N ILE A 195 -3.80 -0.58 -12.91
CA ILE A 195 -2.81 0.19 -13.69
C ILE A 195 -2.34 1.44 -12.94
N THR A 196 -3.23 2.14 -12.23
CA THR A 196 -2.91 3.39 -11.52
C THR A 196 -1.66 3.31 -10.64
N PRO A 197 -1.41 2.26 -9.82
CA PRO A 197 -0.19 2.20 -9.02
C PRO A 197 1.10 2.15 -9.86
N PHE A 198 1.08 1.52 -11.02
CA PHE A 198 2.24 1.52 -11.93
C PHE A 198 2.48 2.90 -12.54
N VAL A 199 1.41 3.57 -13.00
CA VAL A 199 1.49 4.95 -13.52
C VAL A 199 1.96 5.89 -12.41
N TYR A 200 1.40 5.76 -11.20
CA TYR A 200 1.83 6.49 -10.01
C TYR A 200 3.32 6.30 -9.74
N PHE A 201 3.80 5.04 -9.73
CA PHE A 201 5.21 4.72 -9.53
C PHE A 201 6.11 5.44 -10.54
N VAL A 202 5.80 5.33 -11.83
CA VAL A 202 6.60 5.95 -12.90
C VAL A 202 6.58 7.47 -12.80
N VAL A 203 5.39 8.07 -12.69
CA VAL A 203 5.22 9.54 -12.67
C VAL A 203 5.89 10.15 -11.44
N VAL A 204 5.66 9.60 -10.26
CA VAL A 204 6.21 10.14 -9.01
C VAL A 204 7.73 10.00 -8.96
N ASN A 205 8.28 8.82 -9.31
CA ASN A 205 9.73 8.65 -9.32
C ASN A 205 10.41 9.54 -10.37
N SER A 206 9.85 9.64 -11.58
CA SER A 206 10.38 10.53 -12.62
C SER A 206 10.36 12.00 -12.19
N ALA A 207 9.27 12.45 -11.55
CA ALA A 207 9.15 13.81 -11.04
C ALA A 207 10.18 14.07 -9.92
N LEU A 208 10.31 13.16 -8.96
CA LEU A 208 11.28 13.28 -7.86
C LEU A 208 12.72 13.27 -8.37
N MET A 209 13.06 12.39 -9.32
CA MET A 209 14.38 12.36 -9.97
C MET A 209 14.68 13.67 -10.67
N THR A 210 13.73 14.18 -11.47
CA THR A 210 13.91 15.45 -12.20
C THR A 210 14.10 16.61 -11.24
N LEU A 211 13.30 16.67 -10.16
CA LEU A 211 13.44 17.70 -9.13
C LEU A 211 14.77 17.60 -8.40
N LEU A 212 15.18 16.41 -7.98
CA LEU A 212 16.45 16.21 -7.28
C LEU A 212 17.63 16.53 -8.20
N TRP A 213 17.55 16.19 -9.47
CA TRP A 213 18.56 16.55 -10.47
C TRP A 213 18.63 18.05 -10.74
N SER A 214 17.48 18.72 -10.88
CA SER A 214 17.42 20.16 -11.16
C SER A 214 17.85 21.03 -9.96
N LEU A 215 17.61 20.56 -8.73
CA LEU A 215 17.98 21.23 -7.49
C LEU A 215 19.31 20.72 -6.91
N ASN A 216 20.14 20.07 -7.70
CA ASN A 216 21.35 19.33 -7.28
C ASN A 216 22.43 20.25 -6.67
N VAL A 217 22.25 20.65 -5.42
CA VAL A 217 23.19 21.47 -4.66
C VAL A 217 24.42 20.67 -4.24
N SER A 218 24.23 19.39 -3.93
CA SER A 218 25.29 18.49 -3.46
C SER A 218 26.10 17.85 -4.59
N HIS A 219 25.91 18.26 -5.85
CA HIS A 219 26.61 17.75 -7.03
C HIS A 219 26.55 16.22 -7.20
N LEU A 220 25.40 15.62 -6.89
CA LEU A 220 25.16 14.19 -7.04
C LEU A 220 25.25 13.78 -8.52
N SER A 221 25.84 12.62 -8.80
CA SER A 221 25.81 12.04 -10.14
C SER A 221 24.39 11.60 -10.53
N ALA A 222 24.12 11.46 -11.83
CA ALA A 222 22.82 10.95 -12.30
C ALA A 222 22.51 9.54 -11.74
N PHE A 223 23.55 8.73 -11.55
CA PHE A 223 23.43 7.40 -10.96
C PHE A 223 23.04 7.48 -9.48
N ASP A 224 23.65 8.39 -8.71
CA ASP A 224 23.32 8.58 -7.30
C ASP A 224 21.91 9.12 -7.12
N VAL A 225 21.48 10.09 -7.95
CA VAL A 225 20.11 10.61 -7.96
C VAL A 225 19.11 9.49 -8.23
N PHE A 226 19.38 8.63 -9.23
CA PHE A 226 18.54 7.47 -9.54
C PHE A 226 18.46 6.51 -8.34
N CYS A 227 19.60 6.08 -7.82
CA CYS A 227 19.68 5.13 -6.70
C CYS A 227 19.02 5.70 -5.43
N MET A 228 19.31 6.97 -5.11
CA MET A 228 18.77 7.64 -3.93
C MET A 228 17.24 7.79 -4.02
N THR A 229 16.70 8.23 -5.14
CA THR A 229 15.26 8.37 -5.34
C THR A 229 14.54 7.03 -5.24
N LEU A 230 15.04 6.01 -5.94
CA LEU A 230 14.44 4.69 -5.96
C LEU A 230 14.49 4.02 -4.58
N ALA A 231 15.64 4.10 -3.89
CA ALA A 231 15.80 3.56 -2.55
C ALA A 231 14.90 4.27 -1.54
N SER A 232 14.79 5.61 -1.63
CA SER A 232 13.91 6.41 -0.77
C SER A 232 12.44 6.04 -0.98
N PHE A 233 12.00 5.96 -2.23
CA PHE A 233 10.64 5.58 -2.55
C PHE A 233 10.27 4.17 -2.04
N HIS A 234 11.24 3.26 -2.01
CA HIS A 234 11.06 1.91 -1.47
C HIS A 234 11.40 1.79 0.01
N SER A 235 11.67 2.92 0.70
CA SER A 235 12.01 2.95 2.13
C SER A 235 13.20 2.04 2.49
N SER A 236 14.21 2.02 1.64
CA SER A 236 15.36 1.11 1.75
C SER A 236 16.66 1.82 1.38
N ILE A 237 16.94 2.93 2.08
CA ILE A 237 18.13 3.74 1.87
C ILE A 237 19.32 3.06 2.57
N PHE A 238 20.43 2.95 1.86
CA PHE A 238 21.66 2.29 2.33
C PHE A 238 22.86 3.25 2.37
N LEU A 239 22.61 4.52 2.11
CA LEU A 239 23.64 5.56 2.17
C LEU A 239 23.53 6.32 3.50
N PRO A 240 24.66 6.72 4.11
CA PRO A 240 24.63 7.62 5.25
C PRO A 240 24.06 8.97 4.79
N MET A 241 22.89 9.34 5.32
CA MET A 241 22.18 10.55 4.93
C MET A 241 22.56 11.78 5.78
N ASP A 242 23.31 11.59 6.84
CA ASP A 242 23.84 12.66 7.72
C ASP A 242 24.74 13.64 6.95
N ALA A 243 25.50 13.15 5.97
CA ALA A 243 26.29 13.99 5.07
C ALA A 243 25.46 15.04 4.31
N TYR A 244 24.18 14.75 4.06
CA TYR A 244 23.24 15.62 3.36
C TYR A 244 22.33 16.43 4.29
N ALA A 245 22.55 16.38 5.61
CA ALA A 245 21.69 17.06 6.59
C ALA A 245 21.58 18.59 6.39
N ARG A 246 22.55 19.21 5.70
CA ARG A 246 22.55 20.65 5.37
C ARG A 246 21.92 20.97 4.00
N ASP A 247 21.64 19.98 3.19
CA ASP A 247 21.01 20.15 1.89
C ASP A 247 19.49 20.00 2.02
N ALA A 248 18.77 21.13 1.98
CA ALA A 248 17.32 21.16 2.13
C ALA A 248 16.61 20.43 0.97
N ALA A 249 17.17 20.44 -0.23
CA ALA A 249 16.56 19.76 -1.39
C ALA A 249 16.65 18.24 -1.21
N VAL A 250 17.82 17.72 -0.87
CA VAL A 250 18.01 16.28 -0.63
C VAL A 250 17.15 15.81 0.54
N THR A 251 17.23 16.47 1.71
CA THR A 251 16.46 16.07 2.89
C THR A 251 14.96 16.08 2.63
N GLY A 252 14.44 17.12 1.97
CA GLY A 252 13.02 17.25 1.65
C GLY A 252 12.53 16.24 0.62
N LEU A 253 13.26 16.07 -0.49
CA LEU A 253 12.85 15.17 -1.58
C LEU A 253 12.97 13.70 -1.17
N VAL A 254 14.00 13.32 -0.42
CA VAL A 254 14.13 11.98 0.15
C VAL A 254 12.97 11.69 1.10
N THR A 255 12.65 12.61 2.01
CA THR A 255 11.51 12.47 2.93
C THR A 255 10.18 12.37 2.16
N ALA A 256 10.00 13.19 1.14
CA ALA A 256 8.82 13.12 0.27
C ALA A 256 8.73 11.77 -0.46
N ALA A 257 9.84 11.27 -1.02
CA ALA A 257 9.89 9.97 -1.67
C ALA A 257 9.46 8.84 -0.73
N CYS A 258 9.97 8.84 0.50
CA CYS A 258 9.59 7.86 1.54
C CYS A 258 8.10 7.93 1.90
N ALA A 259 7.56 9.15 2.03
CA ALA A 259 6.14 9.35 2.33
C ALA A 259 5.25 8.86 1.17
N LEU A 260 5.59 9.25 -0.06
CA LEU A 260 4.85 8.91 -1.28
C LEU A 260 4.92 7.40 -1.59
N GLY A 261 6.07 6.77 -1.39
CA GLY A 261 6.27 5.36 -1.71
C GLY A 261 5.71 4.38 -0.67
N PHE A 262 5.54 4.79 0.59
CA PHE A 262 5.18 3.88 1.65
C PHE A 262 4.21 4.46 2.69
N THR A 263 4.64 5.43 3.51
CA THR A 263 3.92 5.78 4.74
C THR A 263 2.60 6.52 4.51
N ALA A 264 2.54 7.38 3.51
CA ALA A 264 1.35 8.13 3.13
C ALA A 264 0.78 7.69 1.77
N PHE A 265 1.28 6.58 1.20
CA PHE A 265 0.86 6.06 -0.10
C PHE A 265 -0.66 5.99 -0.28
N PRO A 266 -1.48 5.49 0.66
CA PRO A 266 -2.93 5.43 0.48
C PRO A 266 -3.59 6.81 0.29
N VAL A 267 -3.07 7.83 0.98
CA VAL A 267 -3.57 9.21 0.87
C VAL A 267 -3.23 9.77 -0.52
N PHE A 268 -1.98 9.57 -0.94
CA PHE A 268 -1.50 10.06 -2.24
C PHE A 268 -2.05 9.24 -3.40
N LEU A 269 -2.26 7.93 -3.25
CA LEU A 269 -2.93 7.12 -4.26
C LEU A 269 -4.34 7.66 -4.57
N ARG A 270 -5.12 7.95 -3.53
CA ARG A 270 -6.46 8.51 -3.71
C ARG A 270 -6.41 9.88 -4.39
N PHE A 271 -5.48 10.74 -3.97
CA PHE A 271 -5.27 12.04 -4.60
C PHE A 271 -4.85 11.90 -6.07
N PHE A 272 -3.93 11.00 -6.37
CA PHE A 272 -3.45 10.73 -7.72
C PHE A 272 -4.57 10.21 -8.63
N MET A 273 -5.40 9.27 -8.15
CA MET A 273 -6.58 8.80 -8.87
C MET A 273 -7.57 9.95 -9.15
N LEU A 274 -7.73 10.89 -8.24
CA LEU A 274 -8.53 12.10 -8.47
C LEU A 274 -7.92 12.96 -9.59
N CYS A 275 -6.60 13.15 -9.59
CA CYS A 275 -5.90 13.88 -10.65
C CYS A 275 -6.04 13.18 -12.01
N GLU A 276 -5.89 11.85 -12.07
CA GLU A 276 -6.14 11.06 -13.28
C GLU A 276 -7.58 11.23 -13.77
N TRP A 277 -8.55 11.18 -12.87
CA TRP A 277 -9.96 11.38 -13.22
C TRP A 277 -10.24 12.79 -13.73
N CYS A 278 -9.71 13.83 -13.08
CA CYS A 278 -9.80 15.21 -13.54
C CYS A 278 -9.15 15.39 -14.93
N SER A 279 -7.99 14.80 -15.15
CA SER A 279 -7.30 14.83 -16.45
C SER A 279 -8.13 14.14 -17.53
N LEU A 280 -8.71 12.99 -17.23
CA LEU A 280 -9.62 12.27 -18.12
C LEU A 280 -10.85 13.13 -18.47
N TRP A 281 -11.42 13.83 -17.48
CA TRP A 281 -12.56 14.73 -17.70
C TRP A 281 -12.20 15.87 -18.67
N VAL A 282 -11.01 16.46 -18.52
CA VAL A 282 -10.52 17.51 -19.43
C VAL A 282 -10.35 16.96 -20.85
N VAL A 283 -9.68 15.80 -21.00
CA VAL A 283 -9.47 15.14 -22.30
C VAL A 283 -10.82 14.82 -22.95
N ARG A 284 -11.77 14.27 -22.19
CA ARG A 284 -13.12 13.97 -22.68
C ARG A 284 -13.84 15.22 -23.18
N ARG A 285 -13.78 16.33 -22.43
CA ARG A 285 -14.38 17.61 -22.83
C ARG A 285 -13.76 18.13 -24.12
N PHE A 286 -12.42 18.09 -24.21
CA PHE A 286 -11.71 18.55 -25.40
C PHE A 286 -12.04 17.67 -26.63
N THR A 287 -12.02 16.36 -26.48
CA THR A 287 -12.38 15.43 -27.56
C THR A 287 -13.83 15.62 -28.00
N GLY A 288 -14.75 15.83 -27.06
CA GLY A 288 -16.16 16.12 -27.39
C GLY A 288 -16.35 17.42 -28.14
N LEU A 289 -15.59 18.48 -27.80
CA LEU A 289 -15.60 19.74 -28.53
C LEU A 289 -15.02 19.56 -29.94
N LEU A 290 -13.91 18.84 -30.06
CA LEU A 290 -13.28 18.56 -31.36
C LEU A 290 -14.23 17.79 -32.29
N CYS A 291 -14.93 16.76 -31.76
CA CYS A 291 -15.92 16.02 -32.54
C CYS A 291 -17.05 16.94 -33.03
N ARG A 292 -17.58 17.82 -32.18
CA ARG A 292 -18.62 18.79 -32.57
C ARG A 292 -18.13 19.79 -33.63
N CYS A 293 -16.88 20.27 -33.50
CA CYS A 293 -16.30 21.15 -34.53
C CYS A 293 -16.19 20.45 -35.88
N ILE A 294 -15.77 19.17 -35.89
CA ILE A 294 -15.67 18.34 -37.11
C ILE A 294 -17.07 18.15 -37.72
N GLU A 295 -18.11 17.87 -36.91
CA GLU A 295 -19.49 17.74 -37.39
C GLU A 295 -20.03 19.05 -37.98
N LEU A 296 -19.76 20.18 -37.33
CA LEU A 296 -20.18 21.49 -37.84
C LEU A 296 -19.48 21.87 -39.16
N CYS A 297 -18.23 21.50 -39.34
CA CYS A 297 -17.51 21.73 -40.59
C CYS A 297 -18.01 20.82 -41.73
N ARG A 298 -18.65 19.70 -41.42
CA ARG A 298 -19.13 18.71 -42.37
C ARG A 298 -20.56 19.03 -42.87
N SER A 299 -21.42 19.61 -42.04
CA SER A 299 -22.82 19.87 -42.37
C SER A 299 -23.05 20.78 -43.59
N PRO A 300 -22.17 21.71 -43.99
CA PRO A 300 -22.35 22.51 -45.19
C PRO A 300 -21.96 21.81 -46.50
N LEU A 301 -21.24 20.67 -46.44
CA LEU A 301 -20.74 20.00 -47.64
C LEU A 301 -21.70 18.94 -48.21
N ASP A 302 -22.65 18.45 -47.41
CA ASP A 302 -23.63 17.45 -47.86
C ASP A 302 -24.85 18.09 -48.59
N ASP A 303 -25.12 19.40 -48.42
CA ASP A 303 -26.27 20.06 -49.05
C ASP A 303 -26.00 20.60 -50.46
N THR A 304 -24.79 20.43 -51.04
CA THR A 304 -24.42 20.99 -52.35
C THR A 304 -24.09 19.94 -53.43
N SER A 305 -24.39 18.66 -53.22
CA SER A 305 -24.04 17.62 -54.17
C SER A 305 -25.22 17.21 -55.08
N ASP A 306 -25.86 18.19 -55.75
CA ASP A 306 -26.62 17.89 -56.99
C ASP A 306 -25.79 18.40 -58.20
N GLY A 307 -25.11 17.45 -58.85
CA GLY A 307 -24.75 17.55 -60.26
C GLY A 307 -23.50 18.37 -60.60
N GLU A 308 -22.30 17.77 -60.44
CA GLU A 308 -21.18 17.91 -61.36
C GLU A 308 -20.14 16.81 -61.11
N GLU A 309 -19.95 15.93 -62.12
CA GLU A 309 -18.82 14.96 -62.15
C GLU A 309 -17.51 15.74 -62.26
N ARG A 310 -16.81 15.96 -61.14
CA ARG A 310 -15.41 16.36 -61.14
C ARG A 310 -14.53 15.14 -61.07
N SER A 311 -13.67 15.00 -62.09
CA SER A 311 -12.58 14.00 -62.11
C SER A 311 -11.68 14.23 -60.89
N ALA A 312 -11.83 13.34 -59.87
CA ALA A 312 -11.05 13.34 -58.65
C ALA A 312 -9.60 12.91 -58.94
N SER A 313 -8.64 13.72 -58.50
CA SER A 313 -7.24 13.33 -58.44
C SER A 313 -7.03 12.37 -57.25
N GLU A 314 -6.10 11.42 -57.37
CA GLU A 314 -5.80 10.37 -56.37
C GLU A 314 -5.49 10.92 -54.96
N THR A 315 -5.14 12.21 -54.82
CA THR A 315 -4.89 12.92 -53.56
C THR A 315 -6.18 13.32 -52.83
N ASP A 316 -7.30 13.50 -53.55
CA ASP A 316 -8.60 13.88 -52.96
C ASP A 316 -9.27 12.65 -52.34
N ASP A 317 -9.04 11.44 -52.86
CA ASP A 317 -9.59 10.19 -52.35
C ASP A 317 -9.04 9.83 -50.94
N ILE A 318 -7.75 10.07 -50.70
CA ILE A 318 -7.12 9.85 -49.40
C ILE A 318 -7.68 10.82 -48.35
N SER A 319 -7.88 12.07 -48.71
CA SER A 319 -8.44 13.09 -47.84
C SER A 319 -9.90 12.80 -47.49
N ALA A 320 -10.69 12.37 -48.47
CA ALA A 320 -12.09 11.97 -48.29
C ALA A 320 -12.21 10.70 -47.44
N ALA A 321 -11.37 9.68 -47.68
CA ALA A 321 -11.33 8.47 -46.87
C ALA A 321 -10.92 8.75 -45.42
N LEU A 322 -9.96 9.66 -45.19
CA LEU A 322 -9.55 10.10 -43.87
C LEU A 322 -10.68 10.85 -43.14
N LEU A 323 -11.39 11.75 -43.84
CA LEU A 323 -12.53 12.50 -43.29
C LEU A 323 -13.71 11.57 -42.95
N HIS A 324 -13.96 10.52 -43.70
CA HIS A 324 -14.98 9.50 -43.42
C HIS A 324 -14.59 8.56 -42.28
N ALA A 325 -13.31 8.26 -42.08
CA ALA A 325 -12.80 7.40 -41.02
C ALA A 325 -12.75 8.11 -39.65
N LEU A 326 -12.39 9.39 -39.61
CA LEU A 326 -12.24 10.19 -38.40
C LEU A 326 -13.46 10.16 -37.45
N PRO A 327 -14.73 10.29 -37.89
CA PRO A 327 -15.89 10.25 -37.00
C PRO A 327 -16.03 8.92 -36.28
N ARG A 328 -15.82 7.79 -36.97
CA ARG A 328 -15.94 6.46 -36.36
C ARG A 328 -14.89 6.22 -35.27
N HIS A 329 -13.66 6.63 -35.48
CA HIS A 329 -12.59 6.53 -34.49
C HIS A 329 -12.81 7.49 -33.31
N SER A 330 -13.30 8.70 -33.57
CA SER A 330 -13.61 9.69 -32.53
C SER A 330 -14.75 9.24 -31.63
N TYR A 331 -15.81 8.65 -32.16
CA TYR A 331 -16.89 8.07 -31.37
C TYR A 331 -16.42 6.84 -30.56
N SER A 332 -15.56 6.02 -31.13
CA SER A 332 -14.95 4.89 -30.44
C SER A 332 -14.11 5.37 -29.24
N LEU A 333 -13.31 6.42 -29.45
CA LEU A 333 -12.51 7.05 -28.40
C LEU A 333 -13.39 7.67 -27.30
N LEU A 334 -14.40 8.43 -27.65
CA LEU A 334 -15.34 9.01 -26.67
C LEU A 334 -16.02 7.93 -25.83
N ARG A 335 -16.45 6.83 -26.46
CA ARG A 335 -17.02 5.69 -25.75
C ARG A 335 -16.04 5.03 -24.79
N CYS A 336 -14.76 4.97 -25.16
CA CYS A 336 -13.70 4.48 -24.29
C CYS A 336 -13.51 5.43 -23.07
N LEU A 337 -13.44 6.74 -23.33
CA LEU A 337 -13.33 7.76 -22.27
C LEU A 337 -14.54 7.75 -21.33
N ASP A 338 -15.76 7.54 -21.85
CA ASP A 338 -16.98 7.39 -21.05
C ASP A 338 -16.95 6.15 -20.15
N ASN A 339 -16.44 5.02 -20.66
CA ASN A 339 -16.27 3.81 -19.86
C ASN A 339 -15.21 4.01 -18.76
N MET A 340 -14.13 4.73 -19.05
CA MET A 340 -13.10 5.05 -18.05
C MET A 340 -13.64 6.03 -17.00
N ASP A 341 -14.39 7.08 -17.38
CA ASP A 341 -15.04 7.99 -16.43
C ASP A 341 -15.97 7.23 -15.48
N ALA A 342 -16.79 6.34 -16.03
CA ALA A 342 -17.67 5.48 -15.24
C ALA A 342 -16.88 4.55 -14.30
N ALA A 343 -15.72 4.05 -14.73
CA ALA A 343 -14.83 3.20 -13.95
C ALA A 343 -14.20 3.96 -12.76
N PHE A 344 -13.66 5.16 -13.00
CA PHE A 344 -13.13 6.01 -11.92
C PHE A 344 -14.23 6.36 -10.91
N ARG A 345 -15.41 6.72 -11.40
CA ARG A 345 -16.57 7.01 -10.54
C ARG A 345 -16.95 5.82 -9.69
N GLU A 346 -17.01 4.61 -10.26
CA GLU A 346 -17.30 3.37 -9.53
C GLU A 346 -16.25 3.10 -8.46
N ALA A 347 -14.96 3.13 -8.80
CA ALA A 347 -13.86 2.88 -7.86
C ALA A 347 -13.82 3.91 -6.72
N MET A 348 -14.05 5.20 -7.00
CA MET A 348 -13.90 6.30 -6.04
C MET A 348 -15.14 6.53 -5.18
N SER A 349 -16.35 6.26 -5.70
CA SER A 349 -17.63 6.48 -5.02
C SER A 349 -18.18 5.24 -4.33
N SER A 350 -17.53 4.08 -4.51
CA SER A 350 -17.92 2.83 -3.87
C SER A 350 -17.99 2.97 -2.35
N LYS A 351 -18.97 2.33 -1.73
CA LYS A 351 -19.07 2.22 -0.26
C LYS A 351 -17.88 1.46 0.34
N GLU A 352 -17.25 0.58 -0.43
CA GLU A 352 -16.04 -0.17 -0.07
C GLU A 352 -14.98 -0.10 -1.18
N PRO A 353 -14.25 1.02 -1.28
CA PRO A 353 -13.23 1.17 -2.31
C PRO A 353 -12.11 0.13 -2.22
N GLY A 354 -11.88 -0.41 -1.02
CA GLY A 354 -10.95 -1.52 -0.76
C GLY A 354 -11.26 -2.80 -1.56
N THR A 355 -12.48 -2.95 -2.09
CA THR A 355 -12.81 -4.05 -3.01
C THR A 355 -12.11 -3.91 -4.36
N PHE A 356 -11.81 -2.69 -4.79
CA PHE A 356 -11.11 -2.44 -6.06
C PHE A 356 -9.60 -2.41 -5.87
N HIS A 357 -9.12 -1.77 -4.79
CA HIS A 357 -7.71 -1.70 -4.49
C HIS A 357 -7.47 -1.72 -2.97
N PRO A 358 -6.52 -2.53 -2.45
CA PRO A 358 -6.33 -2.75 -1.00
C PRO A 358 -5.99 -1.48 -0.22
N PHE A 359 -5.35 -0.51 -0.85
CA PHE A 359 -4.97 0.78 -0.25
C PHE A 359 -5.91 1.93 -0.61
N LEU A 360 -7.03 1.66 -1.27
CA LEU A 360 -8.05 2.67 -1.56
C LEU A 360 -9.11 2.66 -0.45
N PHE A 361 -9.07 3.67 0.41
CA PHE A 361 -9.97 3.82 1.56
C PHE A 361 -11.09 4.81 1.24
N ARG A 362 -12.14 4.84 2.08
CA ARG A 362 -13.19 5.87 2.00
C ARG A 362 -12.60 7.26 2.22
N PRO A 363 -13.26 8.34 1.73
CA PRO A 363 -12.75 9.71 1.92
C PRO A 363 -12.46 10.06 3.39
N SER A 364 -13.38 9.68 4.32
CA SER A 364 -13.23 9.93 5.75
C SER A 364 -12.07 9.11 6.36
N GLU A 365 -11.91 7.86 5.94
CA GLU A 365 -10.80 7.01 6.37
C GLU A 365 -9.46 7.54 5.84
N THR A 366 -9.44 8.00 4.58
CA THR A 366 -8.24 8.62 3.97
C THR A 366 -7.85 9.91 4.69
N ALA A 367 -8.83 10.74 5.04
CA ALA A 367 -8.58 11.96 5.82
C ALA A 367 -8.05 11.63 7.22
N PHE A 368 -8.60 10.61 7.88
CA PHE A 368 -8.11 10.13 9.17
C PHE A 368 -6.68 9.59 9.07
N LEU A 369 -6.35 8.83 8.02
CA LEU A 369 -4.97 8.37 7.76
C LEU A 369 -4.00 9.53 7.59
N GLY A 370 -4.37 10.55 6.84
CA GLY A 370 -3.57 11.77 6.68
C GLY A 370 -3.35 12.49 8.01
N PHE A 371 -4.42 12.67 8.81
CA PHE A 371 -4.32 13.25 10.14
C PHE A 371 -3.43 12.41 11.07
N ALA A 372 -3.62 11.09 11.11
CA ALA A 372 -2.81 10.20 11.94
C ALA A 372 -1.33 10.22 11.52
N TRP A 373 -1.04 10.31 10.20
CA TRP A 373 0.32 10.45 9.70
C TRP A 373 0.97 11.73 10.20
N CYS A 374 0.27 12.88 10.12
CA CYS A 374 0.75 14.16 10.65
C CYS A 374 0.96 14.10 12.18
N ALA A 375 -0.01 13.58 12.92
CA ALA A 375 0.06 13.48 14.39
C ALA A 375 1.25 12.63 14.86
N LEU A 376 1.49 11.49 14.22
CA LEU A 376 2.62 10.61 14.51
C LEU A 376 3.97 11.26 14.14
N THR A 377 4.03 12.03 13.05
CA THR A 377 5.22 12.78 12.66
C THR A 377 5.53 13.87 13.67
N LEU A 378 4.51 14.61 14.14
CA LEU A 378 4.69 15.62 15.19
C LEU A 378 5.11 15.00 16.53
N MET A 379 4.53 13.86 16.91
CA MET A 379 4.94 13.11 18.10
C MET A 379 6.42 12.72 18.03
N GLN A 380 6.90 12.29 16.88
CA GLN A 380 8.31 11.94 16.66
C GLN A 380 9.23 13.17 16.58
N ALA A 381 8.71 14.32 16.13
CA ALA A 381 9.49 15.57 16.10
C ALA A 381 9.64 16.24 17.48
N ALA A 382 8.71 16.00 18.40
CA ALA A 382 8.69 16.66 19.72
C ALA A 382 9.99 16.50 20.54
N PRO A 383 10.65 15.32 20.63
CA PRO A 383 11.92 15.17 21.33
C PRO A 383 13.04 16.04 20.75
N PHE A 384 13.04 16.30 19.42
CA PHE A 384 14.02 17.21 18.82
C PHE A 384 13.86 18.64 19.34
N TRP A 385 12.63 19.10 19.52
CA TRP A 385 12.34 20.45 19.98
C TRP A 385 12.57 20.63 21.48
N TYR A 386 12.38 19.56 22.25
CA TYR A 386 12.50 19.60 23.70
C TYR A 386 13.93 19.29 24.19
N GLU A 387 14.57 18.24 23.66
CA GLU A 387 15.84 17.73 24.18
C GLU A 387 17.05 18.03 23.28
N GLN A 388 16.84 18.10 21.96
CA GLN A 388 17.92 18.12 20.97
C GLN A 388 18.13 19.49 20.32
N TRP A 389 17.37 20.50 20.75
CA TRP A 389 17.41 21.85 20.16
C TRP A 389 18.79 22.51 20.19
N ASP A 390 19.49 22.40 21.32
CA ASP A 390 20.84 22.90 21.52
C ASP A 390 21.90 21.78 21.52
N GLY A 391 21.46 20.53 21.28
CA GLY A 391 22.32 19.37 21.09
C GLY A 391 22.63 19.13 19.61
N VAL A 392 22.08 18.06 19.04
CA VAL A 392 22.34 17.65 17.66
C VAL A 392 21.93 18.70 16.61
N LEU A 393 20.94 19.53 16.92
CA LEU A 393 20.50 20.63 16.05
C LEU A 393 21.29 21.92 16.25
N HIS A 394 22.31 21.93 17.12
CA HIS A 394 23.16 23.09 17.30
C HIS A 394 23.84 23.48 15.97
N GLY A 395 23.93 24.77 15.69
CA GLY A 395 24.57 25.27 14.45
C GLY A 395 23.66 25.42 13.25
N TYR A 396 22.39 25.00 13.32
CA TYR A 396 21.38 25.31 12.31
C TYR A 396 20.54 26.54 12.70
N THR A 397 20.04 27.29 11.71
CA THR A 397 19.08 28.38 11.95
C THR A 397 17.75 27.83 12.47
N TRP A 398 17.00 28.58 13.26
CA TRP A 398 15.77 28.11 13.89
C TRP A 398 14.71 27.58 12.89
N PRO A 399 14.50 28.17 11.69
CA PRO A 399 13.57 27.61 10.73
C PRO A 399 14.07 26.26 10.19
N TYR A 400 15.38 26.13 9.99
CA TYR A 400 15.99 24.90 9.52
C TYR A 400 15.96 23.79 10.57
N LYS A 401 16.10 24.12 11.86
CA LYS A 401 15.93 23.16 12.97
C LYS A 401 14.53 22.51 12.93
N ILE A 402 13.48 23.33 12.74
CA ILE A 402 12.09 22.83 12.61
C ILE A 402 11.96 21.95 11.36
N TYR A 403 12.45 22.44 10.22
CA TYR A 403 12.39 21.71 8.95
C TYR A 403 13.09 20.35 9.05
N LEU A 404 14.35 20.33 9.50
CA LEU A 404 15.15 19.10 9.62
C LEU A 404 14.53 18.11 10.62
N SER A 405 14.00 18.58 11.75
CA SER A 405 13.33 17.72 12.73
C SER A 405 12.07 17.08 12.17
N LEU A 406 11.28 17.79 11.35
CA LEU A 406 10.11 17.23 10.69
C LEU A 406 10.50 16.22 9.60
N CYS A 407 11.51 16.53 8.78
CA CYS A 407 12.05 15.59 7.80
C CYS A 407 12.58 14.33 8.47
N GLN A 408 13.38 14.47 9.52
CA GLN A 408 13.90 13.34 10.28
C GLN A 408 12.77 12.51 10.91
N ALA A 409 11.79 13.16 11.55
CA ALA A 409 10.65 12.49 12.16
C ALA A 409 9.81 11.68 11.15
N ALA A 410 9.60 12.21 9.95
CA ALA A 410 8.91 11.51 8.89
C ALA A 410 9.74 10.36 8.31
N ALA A 411 11.05 10.57 8.12
CA ALA A 411 11.95 9.58 7.54
C ALA A 411 12.22 8.39 8.50
N VAL A 412 12.44 8.64 9.78
CA VAL A 412 12.79 7.62 10.79
C VAL A 412 11.72 6.54 10.93
N ARG A 413 10.46 6.86 10.69
CA ARG A 413 9.38 5.87 10.87
C ARG A 413 9.49 4.66 9.96
N PHE A 414 9.91 4.83 8.70
CA PHE A 414 9.85 3.74 7.71
C PHE A 414 10.79 3.90 6.51
N ALA A 415 11.84 4.71 6.62
CA ALA A 415 12.60 5.09 5.43
C ALA A 415 14.04 4.59 5.39
N ALA A 416 14.51 3.95 6.44
CA ALA A 416 15.94 3.67 6.62
C ALA A 416 16.85 4.91 6.45
N ALA A 417 16.26 6.13 6.42
CA ALA A 417 16.99 7.37 6.30
C ALA A 417 17.13 8.04 7.66
N SER A 418 18.36 8.40 8.01
CA SER A 418 18.65 9.24 9.18
C SER A 418 19.56 10.37 8.75
N PHE A 419 19.04 11.61 8.80
CA PHE A 419 19.82 12.82 8.55
C PHE A 419 20.57 13.30 9.78
N VAL A 420 20.21 12.77 10.95
CA VAL A 420 20.79 13.09 12.25
C VAL A 420 21.26 11.78 12.87
N PRO A 421 22.50 11.72 13.41
CA PRO A 421 23.04 10.50 13.99
C PRO A 421 22.16 9.96 15.12
N LEU A 422 21.64 8.74 14.95
CA LEU A 422 20.75 8.08 15.94
C LEU A 422 21.46 7.83 17.28
N LEU A 423 22.78 7.67 17.26
CA LEU A 423 23.58 7.44 18.47
C LEU A 423 23.62 8.65 19.41
N GLU A 424 23.28 9.83 18.92
CA GLU A 424 23.21 11.05 19.70
C GLU A 424 21.85 11.27 20.37
N TYR A 425 20.85 10.42 20.07
CA TYR A 425 19.52 10.51 20.67
C TYR A 425 19.56 10.22 22.17
N SER A 426 18.67 10.86 22.93
CA SER A 426 18.41 10.48 24.32
C SER A 426 17.70 9.14 24.40
N ASN A 427 17.75 8.47 25.55
CA ASN A 427 17.02 7.22 25.76
C ASN A 427 15.49 7.42 25.58
N ALA A 428 14.96 8.58 25.98
CA ALA A 428 13.56 8.92 25.77
C ALA A 428 13.23 9.06 24.29
N HIS A 429 14.10 9.72 23.51
CA HIS A 429 13.93 9.85 22.07
C HIS A 429 14.01 8.49 21.36
N VAL A 430 14.94 7.62 21.75
CA VAL A 430 15.00 6.24 21.22
C VAL A 430 13.72 5.48 21.56
N ALA A 431 13.17 5.61 22.76
CA ALA A 431 11.90 4.98 23.14
C ALA A 431 10.72 5.47 22.29
N VAL A 432 10.63 6.79 22.03
CA VAL A 432 9.61 7.36 21.11
C VAL A 432 9.80 6.85 19.70
N THR A 433 11.06 6.70 19.24
CA THR A 433 11.37 6.15 17.92
C THR A 433 10.93 4.68 17.81
N ILE A 434 11.24 3.86 18.81
CA ILE A 434 10.78 2.46 18.91
C ILE A 434 9.26 2.39 18.85
N LEU A 435 8.57 3.22 19.62
CA LEU A 435 7.11 3.29 19.61
C LEU A 435 6.55 3.67 18.23
N SER A 436 7.16 4.66 17.59
CA SER A 436 6.71 5.13 16.26
C SER A 436 6.93 4.10 15.16
N MET A 437 8.00 3.30 15.22
CA MET A 437 8.24 2.17 14.32
C MET A 437 7.30 0.99 14.58
N TYR A 438 6.98 0.73 15.87
CA TYR A 438 6.05 -0.33 16.26
C TYR A 438 4.62 -0.05 15.78
N LEU A 439 4.19 1.20 15.80
CA LEU A 439 2.90 1.60 15.26
C LEU A 439 2.88 1.36 13.74
N PRO A 440 1.82 0.75 13.20
CA PRO A 440 1.78 0.48 11.77
C PRO A 440 1.81 1.78 10.95
N ALA A 441 2.40 1.71 9.78
CA ALA A 441 2.37 2.81 8.80
C ALA A 441 0.92 3.22 8.49
N LEU A 442 0.03 2.23 8.50
CA LEU A 442 -1.42 2.39 8.35
C LEU A 442 -2.09 2.07 9.70
N PRO A 443 -2.44 3.09 10.51
CA PRO A 443 -2.99 2.88 11.84
C PRO A 443 -4.42 2.29 11.86
N ILE A 444 -5.05 2.17 10.71
CA ILE A 444 -6.34 1.49 10.60
C ILE A 444 -6.07 0.00 10.36
N SER A 445 -6.10 -0.80 11.41
CA SER A 445 -6.44 -2.19 11.24
C SER A 445 -7.94 -2.24 10.99
N THR A 446 -8.33 -2.44 9.75
CA THR A 446 -9.70 -2.80 9.40
C THR A 446 -9.96 -4.23 9.87
N ASP A 447 -9.91 -4.43 11.17
CA ASP A 447 -10.20 -5.71 11.81
C ASP A 447 -11.71 -5.95 11.79
N ARG A 448 -12.26 -6.06 10.57
CA ARG A 448 -13.65 -6.50 10.36
C ARG A 448 -13.83 -7.98 10.67
N THR A 449 -12.76 -8.71 10.93
CA THR A 449 -12.73 -10.13 11.29
C THR A 449 -13.30 -10.40 12.69
N TYR A 450 -13.54 -9.40 13.52
CA TYR A 450 -14.07 -9.57 14.88
C TYR A 450 -15.52 -10.06 14.98
N ARG A 451 -16.22 -10.29 13.89
CA ARG A 451 -17.63 -10.70 13.94
C ARG A 451 -17.89 -12.18 14.24
N LYS A 452 -16.91 -13.06 14.28
CA LYS A 452 -17.13 -14.51 14.54
C LYS A 452 -16.29 -15.06 15.70
N TRP A 453 -16.73 -14.82 16.90
CA TRP A 453 -16.13 -15.32 18.15
C TRP A 453 -16.03 -16.87 18.24
N ARG A 454 -16.82 -17.60 17.49
CA ARG A 454 -16.90 -19.08 17.57
C ARG A 454 -15.80 -19.86 16.82
N GLN A 455 -15.04 -19.25 15.95
CA GLN A 455 -13.90 -19.90 15.25
C GLN A 455 -12.57 -19.73 16.00
N MET A 456 -12.60 -19.16 17.20
CA MET A 456 -11.44 -18.67 17.95
C MET A 456 -10.40 -19.74 18.34
N PHE A 457 -10.81 -20.97 18.59
CA PHE A 457 -9.87 -21.99 19.12
C PHE A 457 -8.98 -22.62 18.06
N ARG A 458 -9.46 -22.79 16.83
CA ARG A 458 -8.69 -23.42 15.74
C ARG A 458 -7.69 -22.47 15.09
N THR A 459 -7.88 -21.18 15.26
CA THR A 459 -7.05 -20.10 14.68
C THR A 459 -6.01 -19.55 15.66
N SER A 460 -5.94 -20.05 16.89
CA SER A 460 -5.05 -19.50 17.92
C SER A 460 -3.57 -19.59 17.56
N VAL A 461 -3.13 -20.71 16.97
CA VAL A 461 -1.74 -20.89 16.56
C VAL A 461 -1.40 -19.96 15.39
N VAL A 462 -2.28 -19.87 14.39
CA VAL A 462 -2.08 -18.97 13.24
C VAL A 462 -2.08 -17.51 13.71
N ARG A 463 -2.96 -17.15 14.63
CA ARG A 463 -2.97 -15.80 15.23
C ARG A 463 -1.72 -15.49 16.03
N LEU A 464 -1.17 -16.46 16.76
CA LEU A 464 0.10 -16.30 17.46
C LEU A 464 1.23 -16.01 16.47
N LEU A 465 1.35 -16.82 15.42
CA LEU A 465 2.36 -16.64 14.36
C LEU A 465 2.18 -15.35 13.56
N THR A 466 0.94 -14.85 13.43
CA THR A 466 0.66 -13.57 12.78
C THR A 466 0.71 -12.39 13.74
N SER A 467 0.82 -12.63 15.05
CA SER A 467 0.91 -11.54 16.03
C SER A 467 2.27 -10.85 15.96
N ARG A 468 2.25 -9.51 15.97
CA ARG A 468 3.47 -8.68 15.99
C ARG A 468 4.35 -8.99 17.20
N LEU A 469 3.72 -9.16 18.36
CA LEU A 469 4.42 -9.44 19.61
C LEU A 469 5.17 -10.77 19.57
N PHE A 470 4.63 -11.79 18.93
CA PHE A 470 5.30 -13.07 18.77
C PHE A 470 6.65 -12.92 18.05
N TRP A 471 6.67 -12.28 16.88
CA TRP A 471 7.88 -12.07 16.10
C TRP A 471 8.90 -11.21 16.83
N LEU A 472 8.46 -10.12 17.45
CA LEU A 472 9.33 -9.20 18.18
C LEU A 472 9.96 -9.87 19.40
N PHE A 473 9.14 -10.54 20.23
CA PHE A 473 9.64 -11.21 21.43
C PHE A 473 10.54 -12.38 21.10
N THR A 474 10.13 -13.24 20.18
CA THR A 474 10.92 -14.41 19.77
C THR A 474 12.24 -13.99 19.16
N GLY A 475 12.23 -13.01 18.24
CA GLY A 475 13.45 -12.49 17.63
C GLY A 475 14.40 -11.89 18.67
N MET A 476 13.89 -11.07 19.57
CA MET A 476 14.70 -10.47 20.64
C MET A 476 15.32 -11.53 21.57
N VAL A 477 14.50 -12.46 22.05
CA VAL A 477 14.98 -13.53 22.96
C VAL A 477 16.04 -14.38 22.29
N LEU A 478 15.82 -14.83 21.06
CA LEU A 478 16.78 -15.66 20.33
C LEU A 478 18.11 -14.93 20.08
N MET A 479 18.08 -13.63 19.76
CA MET A 479 19.30 -12.84 19.58
C MET A 479 20.08 -12.69 20.90
N LEU A 480 19.40 -12.36 21.99
CA LEU A 480 20.05 -12.20 23.28
C LEU A 480 20.68 -13.50 23.77
N PHE A 481 20.01 -14.65 23.57
CA PHE A 481 20.60 -15.95 23.92
C PHE A 481 21.85 -16.28 23.11
N SER A 482 21.91 -15.87 21.85
CA SER A 482 23.01 -16.21 20.95
C SER A 482 24.27 -15.36 21.17
N GLU A 483 24.12 -14.06 21.49
CA GLU A 483 25.21 -13.10 21.31
C GLU A 483 25.58 -12.30 22.58
N GLU A 484 24.87 -12.51 23.70
CA GLU A 484 25.03 -11.65 24.87
C GLU A 484 26.48 -11.59 25.40
N ALA A 485 27.18 -12.70 25.39
CA ALA A 485 28.53 -12.77 25.95
C ALA A 485 29.59 -12.07 25.09
N GLU A 486 29.54 -12.23 23.76
CA GLU A 486 30.52 -11.63 22.85
C GLU A 486 30.29 -10.12 22.67
N MET A 487 29.03 -9.72 22.61
CA MET A 487 28.66 -8.32 22.39
C MET A 487 28.89 -7.43 23.60
N ARG A 488 28.81 -7.93 24.82
CA ARG A 488 29.10 -7.15 26.03
C ARG A 488 30.50 -6.54 25.98
N VAL A 489 31.48 -7.28 25.46
CA VAL A 489 32.88 -6.83 25.39
C VAL A 489 33.02 -5.68 24.39
N GLN A 490 32.35 -5.75 23.23
CA GLN A 490 32.42 -4.72 22.19
C GLN A 490 31.67 -3.45 22.57
N LEU A 491 30.60 -3.56 23.37
CA LEU A 491 29.72 -2.46 23.73
C LEU A 491 30.09 -1.72 25.01
N LEU A 492 31.17 -2.11 25.71
CA LEU A 492 31.59 -1.50 26.98
C LEU A 492 31.80 0.04 26.92
N LYS A 493 32.03 0.60 25.73
CA LYS A 493 32.19 2.04 25.50
C LYS A 493 30.97 2.71 24.84
N SER A 494 29.89 1.95 24.63
CA SER A 494 28.74 2.46 23.91
C SER A 494 27.70 3.06 24.85
N ARG A 495 26.99 4.10 24.37
CA ARG A 495 25.89 4.79 25.10
C ARG A 495 24.68 3.88 25.35
N PHE A 496 24.38 2.99 24.40
CA PHE A 496 23.23 2.09 24.48
C PHE A 496 23.66 0.65 24.80
N ASP A 497 22.91 0.02 25.69
CA ASP A 497 23.10 -1.37 26.07
C ASP A 497 22.64 -2.35 24.96
N ILE A 498 23.05 -3.59 25.08
CA ILE A 498 22.72 -4.64 24.08
C ILE A 498 21.22 -4.86 23.95
N MET A 499 20.47 -4.78 25.05
CA MET A 499 19.03 -4.99 25.05
C MET A 499 18.31 -3.91 24.22
N THR A 500 18.65 -2.65 24.41
CA THR A 500 18.08 -1.52 23.66
C THR A 500 18.40 -1.65 22.17
N ARG A 501 19.63 -1.99 21.81
CA ARG A 501 20.03 -2.19 20.40
C ARG A 501 19.30 -3.35 19.76
N THR A 502 19.23 -4.50 20.45
CA THR A 502 18.53 -5.68 19.96
C THR A 502 17.04 -5.41 19.77
N LEU A 503 16.41 -4.76 20.74
CA LEU A 503 14.99 -4.37 20.64
C LEU A 503 14.75 -3.42 19.45
N PHE A 504 15.61 -2.42 19.29
CA PHE A 504 15.53 -1.47 18.19
C PHE A 504 15.67 -2.19 16.83
N GLU A 505 16.67 -3.07 16.69
CA GLU A 505 16.95 -3.82 15.47
C GLU A 505 15.80 -4.75 15.09
N VAL A 506 15.26 -5.52 16.06
CA VAL A 506 14.14 -6.44 15.83
C VAL A 506 12.87 -5.69 15.43
N ILE A 507 12.59 -4.55 16.09
CA ILE A 507 11.41 -3.73 15.74
C ILE A 507 11.59 -3.09 14.37
N SER A 508 12.79 -2.56 14.08
CA SER A 508 13.14 -1.99 12.78
C SER A 508 13.02 -3.03 11.65
N ALA A 509 13.51 -4.25 11.88
CA ALA A 509 13.41 -5.37 10.96
C ALA A 509 11.96 -5.74 10.66
N TYR A 510 11.15 -5.95 11.70
CA TYR A 510 9.74 -6.31 11.56
C TYR A 510 8.91 -5.18 10.93
N ALA A 511 9.22 -3.94 11.28
CA ALA A 511 8.57 -2.77 10.71
C ALA A 511 8.94 -2.55 9.23
N GLY A 512 10.05 -3.13 8.75
CA GLY A 512 10.61 -2.81 7.44
C GLY A 512 11.13 -1.37 7.41
N CYS A 513 11.70 -0.91 8.53
CA CYS A 513 12.19 0.46 8.70
C CYS A 513 13.64 0.60 8.26
N GLY A 514 14.51 -0.38 8.60
CA GLY A 514 15.92 -0.42 8.21
C GLY A 514 16.86 0.46 9.01
N LEU A 515 16.37 1.18 10.02
CA LEU A 515 17.23 1.92 10.93
C LEU A 515 17.91 0.99 11.94
N SER A 516 19.10 1.35 12.37
CA SER A 516 19.90 0.58 13.31
C SER A 516 20.66 1.46 14.27
N LEU A 517 20.74 1.06 15.52
CA LEU A 517 21.66 1.64 16.52
C LEU A 517 23.03 0.94 16.39
N SER A 518 23.70 1.17 15.27
CA SER A 518 24.97 0.56 14.92
C SER A 518 26.12 1.01 15.82
N LEU A 519 27.32 0.50 15.57
CA LEU A 519 28.54 0.98 16.22
C LEU A 519 28.94 2.36 15.63
N PRO A 520 29.63 3.22 16.42
CA PRO A 520 30.17 4.47 15.90
C PRO A 520 31.03 4.24 14.65
N ASP A 521 31.00 5.19 13.73
CA ASP A 521 31.82 5.21 12.50
C ASP A 521 31.60 4.01 11.55
N SER A 522 30.43 3.36 11.65
CA SER A 522 30.10 2.21 10.79
C SER A 522 28.85 2.46 9.96
N ASN A 523 28.96 2.16 8.65
CA ASN A 523 27.84 2.17 7.70
C ASN A 523 27.07 0.84 7.69
N VAL A 524 27.37 -0.08 8.60
CA VAL A 524 26.76 -1.40 8.70
C VAL A 524 25.77 -1.41 9.86
N SER A 525 24.61 -2.02 9.71
CA SER A 525 23.62 -2.16 10.77
C SER A 525 24.18 -3.01 11.94
N PHE A 526 23.59 -2.89 13.13
CA PHE A 526 24.01 -3.66 14.31
C PHE A 526 24.06 -5.16 14.05
N VAL A 527 23.10 -5.70 13.28
CA VAL A 527 23.08 -7.10 12.87
C VAL A 527 24.33 -7.53 12.08
N GLY A 528 25.02 -6.62 11.39
CA GLY A 528 26.24 -6.94 10.65
C GLY A 528 27.40 -7.37 11.54
N PHE A 529 27.41 -6.93 12.81
CA PHE A 529 28.41 -7.30 13.82
C PHE A 529 28.02 -8.56 14.61
N THR A 530 26.85 -9.14 14.33
CA THR A 530 26.38 -10.35 14.98
C THR A 530 26.76 -11.60 14.20
N GLY A 531 26.68 -12.74 14.88
CA GLY A 531 26.94 -14.06 14.27
C GLY A 531 25.92 -14.45 13.21
N THR A 532 26.26 -15.49 12.47
CA THR A 532 25.43 -16.05 11.38
C THR A 532 24.00 -16.36 11.82
N PHE A 533 23.84 -16.91 13.02
CA PHE A 533 22.52 -17.29 13.54
C PHE A 533 21.61 -16.06 13.75
N CYS A 534 22.15 -14.99 14.30
CA CYS A 534 21.40 -13.74 14.48
C CYS A 534 20.98 -13.08 13.15
N LYS A 535 21.86 -13.11 12.15
CA LYS A 535 21.52 -12.64 10.79
C LYS A 535 20.33 -13.41 10.22
N LEU A 536 20.29 -14.74 10.40
CA LEU A 536 19.16 -15.57 9.95
C LEU A 536 17.87 -15.29 10.73
N ILE A 537 17.96 -15.05 12.05
CA ILE A 537 16.80 -14.66 12.86
C ILE A 537 16.20 -13.34 12.35
N ILE A 538 17.05 -12.32 12.17
CA ILE A 538 16.58 -11.02 11.66
C ILE A 538 16.01 -11.14 10.25
N ALA A 539 16.61 -11.94 9.37
CA ALA A 539 16.06 -12.23 8.05
C ALA A 539 14.64 -12.85 8.14
N ALA A 540 14.44 -13.79 9.06
CA ALA A 540 13.11 -14.39 9.30
C ALA A 540 12.12 -13.34 9.86
N VAL A 541 12.55 -12.47 10.76
CA VAL A 541 11.73 -11.34 11.29
C VAL A 541 11.33 -10.38 10.17
N ILE A 542 12.24 -10.03 9.26
CA ILE A 542 11.98 -9.20 8.07
C ILE A 542 10.90 -9.84 7.20
N LEU A 543 11.04 -11.15 6.89
CA LEU A 543 10.06 -11.89 6.10
C LEU A 543 8.69 -11.93 6.78
N GLY A 544 8.64 -12.17 8.09
CA GLY A 544 7.40 -12.13 8.87
C GLY A 544 6.74 -10.74 8.85
N GLY A 545 7.54 -9.70 9.02
CA GLY A 545 7.09 -8.32 8.98
C GLY A 545 6.56 -7.89 7.60
N ARG A 546 7.14 -8.42 6.52
CA ARG A 546 6.71 -8.13 5.15
C ARG A 546 5.27 -8.57 4.87
N HIS A 547 4.84 -9.68 5.43
CA HIS A 547 3.52 -10.27 5.18
C HIS A 547 2.39 -9.66 6.02
N ARG A 548 2.70 -8.76 6.96
CA ARG A 548 1.70 -8.13 7.85
C ARG A 548 0.62 -7.30 7.13
N PHE A 549 0.88 -6.83 5.89
CA PHE A 549 -0.06 -6.02 5.12
C PHE A 549 -0.89 -6.82 4.11
N VAL A 550 -0.56 -8.10 3.91
CA VAL A 550 -1.22 -8.94 2.91
C VAL A 550 -2.64 -9.32 3.33
N ASP A 551 -2.90 -9.44 4.63
CA ASP A 551 -4.23 -9.77 5.17
C ASP A 551 -5.31 -8.69 4.94
N LEU A 552 -4.89 -7.44 4.73
CA LEU A 552 -5.82 -6.29 4.71
C LEU A 552 -6.69 -6.20 3.45
N GLY A 553 -6.31 -6.85 2.36
CA GLY A 553 -6.96 -6.60 1.07
C GLY A 553 -7.73 -7.77 0.46
N ILE A 554 -7.39 -9.01 0.82
CA ILE A 554 -7.93 -10.19 0.15
C ILE A 554 -9.37 -10.45 0.57
N ASP A 555 -9.69 -10.16 1.82
CA ASP A 555 -10.98 -10.52 2.39
C ASP A 555 -12.14 -9.69 1.83
N LEU A 556 -11.89 -8.44 1.41
CA LEU A 556 -12.94 -7.53 0.97
C LEU A 556 -13.47 -7.83 -0.44
N GLY A 557 -12.60 -8.21 -1.37
CA GLY A 557 -12.99 -8.45 -2.76
C GLY A 557 -13.53 -9.86 -3.03
N PHE A 558 -13.02 -10.87 -2.31
CA PHE A 558 -13.40 -12.27 -2.49
C PHE A 558 -14.52 -12.71 -1.54
N SER A 559 -14.66 -12.12 -0.35
CA SER A 559 -15.75 -12.44 0.58
C SER A 559 -17.10 -11.95 0.06
N SER A 560 -17.14 -10.85 -0.67
CA SER A 560 -18.38 -10.42 -1.34
C SER A 560 -18.81 -11.42 -2.42
N LEU A 561 -17.88 -11.88 -3.25
CA LEU A 561 -18.15 -12.89 -4.27
C LEU A 561 -18.64 -14.22 -3.66
N GLN A 562 -18.09 -14.64 -2.53
CA GLN A 562 -18.45 -15.90 -1.88
C GLN A 562 -19.75 -15.82 -1.09
N SER A 563 -20.08 -14.67 -0.46
CA SER A 563 -21.36 -14.51 0.23
C SER A 563 -22.53 -14.65 -0.73
N ASP A 564 -22.34 -14.31 -2.00
CA ASP A 564 -23.36 -14.38 -3.02
C ASP A 564 -23.53 -15.82 -3.56
N VAL A 565 -22.42 -16.54 -3.69
CA VAL A 565 -22.43 -17.98 -4.03
C VAL A 565 -23.05 -18.79 -2.90
N ASP A 566 -22.72 -18.49 -1.64
CA ASP A 566 -23.27 -19.17 -0.47
C ASP A 566 -24.77 -18.86 -0.27
N ALA A 567 -25.22 -17.65 -0.58
CA ALA A 567 -26.64 -17.28 -0.55
C ALA A 567 -27.44 -18.05 -1.62
N THR A 568 -26.88 -18.23 -2.81
CA THR A 568 -27.50 -19.00 -3.88
C THR A 568 -27.58 -20.49 -3.53
N SER A 569 -26.51 -21.06 -3.00
CA SER A 569 -26.46 -22.47 -2.57
C SER A 569 -27.35 -22.80 -1.36
N SER A 570 -27.55 -21.84 -0.46
CA SER A 570 -28.44 -22.01 0.71
C SER A 570 -29.91 -21.93 0.31
N SER A 571 -30.27 -21.13 -0.67
CA SER A 571 -31.66 -21.07 -1.19
C SER A 571 -32.05 -22.36 -1.92
N GLU A 572 -31.10 -23.02 -2.60
CA GLU A 572 -31.33 -24.33 -3.22
C GLU A 572 -31.57 -25.44 -2.19
N ARG A 573 -30.85 -25.44 -1.06
CA ARG A 573 -31.06 -26.43 0.02
C ARG A 573 -32.41 -26.29 0.71
N ILE A 574 -32.94 -25.08 0.83
CA ILE A 574 -34.26 -24.85 1.44
C ILE A 574 -35.36 -25.30 0.48
N SER A 575 -35.23 -25.10 -0.82
CA SER A 575 -36.21 -25.56 -1.79
C SER A 575 -36.27 -27.10 -1.95
N SER A 576 -35.11 -27.76 -1.84
CA SER A 576 -35.00 -29.22 -1.92
C SER A 576 -35.48 -29.96 -0.66
N SER A 577 -35.64 -29.25 0.48
CA SER A 577 -36.17 -29.81 1.73
C SER A 577 -37.70 -29.63 1.87
N GLN A 578 -38.33 -28.90 0.96
CA GLN A 578 -39.78 -28.69 0.91
C GLN A 578 -40.51 -29.51 -0.17
N THR A 579 -39.75 -30.21 -1.02
CA THR A 579 -40.27 -31.24 -1.95
C THR A 579 -39.98 -32.63 -1.39
#